data_b810dc9ec804f612a972caed82bce059
#
_entry.id   b810dc9ec804f612a972caed82bce059
#
_cell.length_a   1.000
_cell.length_b   1.000
_cell.length_c   1.000
_cell.angle_alpha   90.00
_cell.angle_beta   90.00
_cell.angle_gamma   90.00
#
_symmetry.space_group_name_H-M   'P 1'
#
loop_
_entity.id
_entity.type
_entity.pdbx_description
1 polymer ?
#
loop_
_entity_poly.entity_id
_entity_poly.type
_entity_poly.pdbx_seq_one_letter_code
_entity_poly.pdbx_strand_id
1 'polypeptide(L)'
;MPADNTPARMQTTTRPQKRSFAIKGHRTSISMEAPFWEALQQAANLERTSLAGLVASIDATRGEAGLSSAVRVWILDYFRRRSLSTPR
;
A
#
# COMPACT_ATOMS: atom_id res chain seq x y z
N MET A 1 26.67 3.64 16.35
CA MET A 1 26.30 3.80 16.04
C MET A 1 25.14 3.51 15.36
N PRO A 2 24.38 3.46 15.66
CA PRO A 2 23.13 3.13 15.16
C PRO A 2 22.71 3.83 13.95
N ALA A 3 23.19 4.91 13.82
CA ALA A 3 22.79 5.69 12.72
C ALA A 3 23.07 5.02 11.43
N ASP A 4 23.94 4.13 11.47
CA ASP A 4 24.28 3.51 10.32
C ASP A 4 23.22 2.77 9.68
N ASN A 5 22.43 2.10 10.38
CA ASN A 5 21.41 1.31 9.80
C ASN A 5 20.37 2.15 9.14
N THR A 6 20.14 3.28 9.68
CA THR A 6 19.12 4.13 9.17
C THR A 6 19.35 4.58 7.75
N PRO A 7 20.53 5.02 7.40
CA PRO A 7 20.75 5.45 6.04
C PRO A 7 20.53 4.35 5.02
N ALA A 8 20.92 3.17 5.33
CA ALA A 8 20.74 2.08 4.39
C ALA A 8 19.28 1.80 4.18
N ARG A 9 18.50 1.80 5.26
CA ARG A 9 17.12 1.60 5.16
C ARG A 9 16.47 2.66 4.35
N MET A 10 16.80 3.89 4.55
CA MET A 10 16.18 4.96 3.83
C MET A 10 16.48 4.88 2.36
N GLN A 11 17.65 4.44 2.00
CA GLN A 11 17.97 4.32 0.60
C GLN A 11 17.10 3.30 -0.09
N THR A 12 16.80 2.19 0.57
CA THR A 12 15.96 1.19 -0.05
C THR A 12 14.52 1.63 -0.11
N THR A 13 14.09 2.50 0.79
CA THR A 13 12.70 2.89 0.82
C THR A 13 12.39 4.09 -0.03
N THR A 14 13.41 4.77 -0.58
CA THR A 14 13.14 5.94 -1.39
C THR A 14 12.86 5.61 -2.83
N ARG A 15 13.09 4.37 -3.23
CA ARG A 15 12.93 3.99 -4.61
C ARG A 15 11.60 3.27 -4.81
N PRO A 16 10.72 3.78 -5.68
CA PRO A 16 9.46 3.10 -5.90
C PRO A 16 9.67 1.72 -6.52
N GLN A 17 8.86 0.79 -6.11
CA GLN A 17 8.87 -0.56 -6.65
C GLN A 17 7.59 -0.78 -7.42
N LYS A 18 7.71 -1.32 -8.61
CA LYS A 18 6.56 -1.52 -9.46
C LYS A 18 6.09 -2.96 -9.39
N ARG A 19 4.81 -3.16 -9.20
CA ARG A 19 4.22 -4.49 -9.23
C ARG A 19 3.00 -4.46 -10.11
N SER A 20 2.75 -5.58 -10.79
CA SER A 20 1.64 -5.69 -11.71
C SER A 20 0.56 -6.59 -11.16
N PHE A 21 -0.67 -6.26 -11.47
CA PHE A 21 -1.83 -7.03 -11.03
C PHE A 21 -2.79 -7.21 -12.19
N ALA A 22 -3.46 -8.34 -12.23
CA ALA A 22 -4.53 -8.54 -13.20
C ALA A 22 -5.83 -8.21 -12.50
N ILE A 23 -6.49 -7.14 -12.95
CA ILE A 23 -7.73 -6.69 -12.34
C ILE A 23 -8.78 -6.61 -13.42
N LYS A 24 -9.85 -7.37 -13.25
CA LYS A 24 -10.96 -7.39 -14.21
C LYS A 24 -10.48 -7.63 -15.64
N GLY A 25 -9.53 -8.53 -15.77
CA GLY A 25 -9.03 -8.88 -17.09
C GLY A 25 -8.00 -7.93 -17.65
N HIS A 26 -7.64 -6.88 -16.92
CA HIS A 26 -6.64 -5.93 -17.38
C HIS A 26 -5.40 -6.00 -16.52
N ARG A 27 -4.26 -5.82 -17.14
CA ARG A 27 -3.03 -5.78 -16.37
C ARG A 27 -2.77 -4.34 -15.96
N THR A 28 -2.57 -4.13 -14.69
CA THR A 28 -2.38 -2.81 -14.11
C THR A 28 -1.10 -2.81 -13.29
N SER A 29 -0.33 -1.75 -13.40
CA SER A 29 0.90 -1.61 -12.63
C SER A 29 0.76 -0.51 -11.59
N ILE A 30 1.35 -0.76 -10.43
CA ILE A 30 1.34 0.20 -9.34
C ILE A 30 2.77 0.37 -8.87
N SER A 31 3.19 1.60 -8.69
CA SER A 31 4.54 1.90 -8.18
C SER A 31 4.40 2.55 -6.82
N MET A 32 5.04 1.97 -5.82
CA MET A 32 5.04 2.55 -4.49
C MET A 32 6.33 2.20 -3.80
N GLU A 33 6.71 3.04 -2.88
CA GLU A 33 7.87 2.81 -2.05
C GLU A 33 7.65 1.60 -1.14
N ALA A 34 8.71 0.96 -0.72
CA ALA A 34 8.61 -0.26 0.06
C ALA A 34 7.71 -0.16 1.30
N PRO A 35 7.77 0.92 2.07
CA PRO A 35 6.90 1.00 3.25
C PRO A 35 5.42 0.95 2.90
N PHE A 36 5.04 1.49 1.75
CA PHE A 36 3.66 1.41 1.31
C PHE A 36 3.28 -0.01 0.93
N TRP A 37 4.19 -0.74 0.28
CA TRP A 37 3.90 -2.13 -0.07
C TRP A 37 3.75 -2.98 1.18
N GLU A 38 4.59 -2.74 2.19
CA GLU A 38 4.50 -3.46 3.45
C GLU A 38 3.19 -3.16 4.16
N ALA A 39 2.80 -1.89 4.17
CA ALA A 39 1.56 -1.50 4.81
C ALA A 39 0.35 -2.10 4.09
N LEU A 40 0.39 -2.13 2.78
CA LEU A 40 -0.71 -2.69 2.01
C LEU A 40 -0.82 -4.20 2.28
N GLN A 41 0.31 -4.90 2.35
CA GLN A 41 0.28 -6.32 2.65
C GLN A 41 -0.26 -6.55 4.07
N GLN A 42 0.12 -5.71 5.00
CA GLN A 42 -0.37 -5.81 6.36
C GLN A 42 -1.89 -5.61 6.41
N ALA A 43 -2.38 -4.63 5.68
CA ALA A 43 -3.82 -4.38 5.62
C ALA A 43 -4.54 -5.57 5.00
N ALA A 44 -3.98 -6.15 3.93
CA ALA A 44 -4.60 -7.31 3.31
C ALA A 44 -4.69 -8.46 4.30
N ASN A 45 -3.64 -8.68 5.07
CA ASN A 45 -3.66 -9.74 6.08
C ASN A 45 -4.72 -9.46 7.15
N LEU A 46 -4.83 -8.22 7.57
CA LEU A 46 -5.82 -7.86 8.59
C LEU A 46 -7.24 -8.03 8.07
N GLU A 47 -7.44 -7.77 6.79
CA GLU A 47 -8.75 -7.90 6.17
C GLU A 47 -9.00 -9.29 5.63
N ARG A 48 -8.05 -10.18 5.80
CA ARG A 48 -8.16 -11.57 5.36
C ARG A 48 -8.44 -11.68 3.88
N THR A 49 -7.72 -10.91 3.10
CA THR A 49 -7.85 -10.95 1.66
C THR A 49 -6.47 -11.01 1.05
N SER A 50 -6.41 -11.34 -0.24
CA SER A 50 -5.14 -11.33 -0.94
C SER A 50 -4.77 -9.91 -1.28
N LEU A 51 -3.49 -9.69 -1.56
CA LEU A 51 -3.03 -8.38 -1.97
C LEU A 51 -3.77 -7.96 -3.24
N ALA A 52 -3.88 -8.86 -4.21
CA ALA A 52 -4.57 -8.55 -5.45
C ALA A 52 -6.04 -8.24 -5.21
N GLY A 53 -6.67 -8.96 -4.29
CA GLY A 53 -8.07 -8.71 -3.96
C GLY A 53 -8.26 -7.33 -3.35
N LEU A 54 -7.36 -6.94 -2.47
CA LEU A 54 -7.44 -5.62 -1.87
C LEU A 54 -7.23 -4.53 -2.91
N VAL A 55 -6.24 -4.70 -3.78
CA VAL A 55 -6.01 -3.74 -4.85
C VAL A 55 -7.22 -3.62 -5.76
N ALA A 56 -7.85 -4.74 -6.08
CA ALA A 56 -9.04 -4.72 -6.93
C ALA A 56 -10.17 -3.94 -6.28
N SER A 57 -10.35 -4.09 -4.97
CA SER A 57 -11.41 -3.37 -4.29
C SER A 57 -11.13 -1.87 -4.23
N ILE A 58 -9.87 -1.49 -4.06
CA ILE A 58 -9.52 -0.08 -4.09
C ILE A 58 -9.75 0.49 -5.48
N ASP A 59 -9.37 -0.28 -6.51
CA ASP A 59 -9.56 0.17 -7.88
C ASP A 59 -11.03 0.42 -8.17
N ALA A 60 -11.91 -0.40 -7.63
CA ALA A 60 -13.34 -0.27 -7.89
C ALA A 60 -13.91 1.03 -7.34
N THR A 61 -13.29 1.61 -6.33
CA THR A 61 -13.83 2.80 -5.71
C THR A 61 -13.02 4.06 -5.94
N ARG A 62 -11.95 3.99 -6.73
CA ARG A 62 -11.05 5.14 -6.86
C ARG A 62 -11.59 6.27 -7.72
N GLY A 63 -12.60 6.00 -8.50
CA GLY A 63 -13.09 7.03 -9.39
C GLY A 63 -12.06 7.36 -10.45
N GLU A 64 -11.77 8.64 -10.62
CA GLU A 64 -10.84 9.08 -11.63
C GLU A 64 -9.42 9.23 -11.13
N ALA A 65 -9.16 8.96 -9.89
CA ALA A 65 -7.82 9.07 -9.36
C ALA A 65 -6.93 7.99 -9.94
N GLY A 66 -5.65 8.28 -10.08
CA GLY A 66 -4.69 7.26 -10.49
C GLY A 66 -4.63 6.17 -9.44
N LEU A 67 -4.38 4.95 -9.87
CA LEU A 67 -4.44 3.83 -8.94
C LEU A 67 -3.35 3.90 -7.88
N SER A 68 -2.14 4.28 -8.23
CA SER A 68 -1.07 4.38 -7.22
C SER A 68 -1.43 5.41 -6.15
N SER A 69 -1.97 6.54 -6.56
CA SER A 69 -2.40 7.55 -5.60
C SER A 69 -3.55 7.04 -4.74
N ALA A 70 -4.51 6.38 -5.37
CA ALA A 70 -5.66 5.86 -4.63
C ALA A 70 -5.23 4.85 -3.58
N VAL A 71 -4.26 4.00 -3.91
CA VAL A 71 -3.79 3.00 -2.96
C VAL A 71 -3.06 3.67 -1.81
N ARG A 72 -2.22 4.67 -2.09
CA ARG A 72 -1.52 5.37 -1.01
C ARG A 72 -2.50 6.04 -0.06
N VAL A 73 -3.48 6.72 -0.60
CA VAL A 73 -4.47 7.41 0.23
C VAL A 73 -5.29 6.40 1.02
N TRP A 74 -5.64 5.28 0.38
CA TRP A 74 -6.40 4.23 1.05
C TRP A 74 -5.61 3.68 2.25
N ILE A 75 -4.31 3.44 2.07
CA ILE A 75 -3.47 2.91 3.13
C ILE A 75 -3.42 3.88 4.30
N LEU A 76 -3.21 5.14 4.01
CA LEU A 76 -3.14 6.14 5.06
C LEU A 76 -4.45 6.21 5.82
N ASP A 77 -5.56 6.27 5.11
CA ASP A 77 -6.86 6.35 5.71
C ASP A 77 -7.16 5.11 6.55
N TYR A 78 -6.81 3.95 6.01
CA TYR A 78 -7.07 2.69 6.70
C TYR A 78 -6.38 2.65 8.07
N PHE A 79 -5.11 2.98 8.11
CA PHE A 79 -4.38 2.89 9.36
C PHE A 79 -4.72 4.04 10.32
N ARG A 80 -5.08 5.20 9.79
CA ARG A 80 -5.54 6.28 10.64
C ARG A 80 -6.84 5.93 11.33
N ARG A 81 -7.75 5.30 10.60
CA ARG A 81 -9.02 4.90 11.21
C ARG A 81 -8.81 3.84 12.25
N ARG A 82 -7.93 2.88 12.00
CA ARG A 82 -7.67 1.86 12.99
C ARG A 82 -7.05 2.47 14.24
N SER A 83 -6.16 3.42 14.05
CA SER A 83 -5.53 4.07 15.18
C SER A 83 -6.54 4.83 16.02
N LEU A 84 -7.46 5.54 15.36
CA LEU A 84 -8.45 6.30 16.07
C LEU A 84 -9.50 5.43 16.76
N SER A 85 -9.81 4.29 16.19
CA SER A 85 -10.84 3.45 16.77
C SER A 85 -10.32 2.51 17.83
N THR A 86 -9.01 2.43 18.02
CA THR A 86 -8.46 1.55 19.03
C THR A 86 -8.53 2.21 20.38
N PRO A 87 -9.21 1.61 21.32
CA PRO A 87 -9.30 2.23 22.62
C PRO A 87 -7.99 2.03 23.32
N ARG A 88 -7.75 2.87 24.24
CA ARG A 88 -6.57 2.82 24.89
C ARG A 88 -6.67 2.44 26.08
#